data_df01031984bdcb251a73bff463d5fb27
#
_entry.id   df01031984bdcb251a73bff463d5fb27
#
_cell.length_a   1.000
_cell.length_b   1.000
_cell.length_c   1.000
_cell.angle_alpha   90.00
_cell.angle_beta   90.00
_cell.angle_gamma   90.00
#
_symmetry.space_group_name_H-M   'P 1'
#
loop_
_entity.id
_entity.type
_entity.pdbx_description
1 polymer ?
#
loop_
_entity_poly.entity_id
_entity_poly.type
_entity_poly.pdbx_seq_one_letter_code
_entity_poly.pdbx_strand_id
1 'polypeptide(L)'
;MLDEGVSFQMGRVQAVTAPHFDEVDHSFFEAETERAPFTWGVFDQKNQSCGILKRSGVSLSAREISSKLEILLNSTNIPEEAGFRVVVDPIVDPDGFIKQLQNAHSIVKFSFTAEFENPFDVEGLIQRPAEKFNEAVGGTRTKVEVEGDSLDKEILEDLSRAVAATGDDAAASVRTTERAPSKRIYLKGTPLQEPVPLQEPMETEDAINPLQLMLKATRDAYNRLRNALP
;
A
#
# COMPACT_ATOMS: atom_id res chain seq x y z
N MET A 1 -18.19 16.51 6.47
CA MET A 1 -17.12 15.91 7.29
C MET A 1 -16.99 14.46 6.88
N LEU A 2 -15.79 13.93 6.70
CA LEU A 2 -15.60 12.49 6.40
C LEU A 2 -15.83 11.71 7.71
N ASP A 3 -16.60 10.63 7.63
CA ASP A 3 -16.90 9.79 8.78
C ASP A 3 -15.65 8.99 9.19
N GLU A 4 -15.05 9.33 10.33
CA GLU A 4 -13.80 8.74 10.86
C GLU A 4 -12.61 8.76 9.88
N GLY A 5 -12.53 9.75 9.01
CA GLY A 5 -11.46 9.88 8.03
C GLY A 5 -10.98 11.32 7.87
N VAL A 6 -9.76 11.45 7.37
CA VAL A 6 -9.14 12.75 7.03
C VAL A 6 -8.87 12.79 5.53
N SER A 7 -9.22 13.90 4.88
CA SER A 7 -8.81 14.15 3.50
C SER A 7 -7.65 15.13 3.46
N PHE A 8 -6.77 14.95 2.50
CA PHE A 8 -5.62 15.82 2.29
C PHE A 8 -5.30 15.95 0.80
N GLN A 9 -4.48 16.92 0.46
CA GLN A 9 -3.91 17.09 -0.86
C GLN A 9 -2.40 16.94 -0.76
N MET A 10 -1.82 16.28 -1.77
CA MET A 10 -0.39 16.14 -1.92
C MET A 10 0.01 16.57 -3.33
N GLY A 11 1.03 17.41 -3.42
CA GLY A 11 1.51 17.92 -4.69
C GLY A 11 2.96 18.40 -4.62
N ARG A 12 3.43 18.93 -5.72
CA ARG A 12 4.74 19.57 -5.78
C ARG A 12 4.68 20.80 -6.67
N VAL A 13 5.43 21.81 -6.30
CA VAL A 13 5.73 22.93 -7.23
C VAL A 13 6.93 22.56 -8.08
N GLN A 14 6.83 22.78 -9.38
CA GLN A 14 7.91 22.55 -10.32
C GLN A 14 7.96 23.66 -11.38
N ALA A 15 9.14 24.14 -11.67
CA ALA A 15 9.37 24.98 -12.84
C ALA A 15 9.35 24.08 -14.09
N VAL A 16 8.60 24.48 -15.10
CA VAL A 16 8.55 23.83 -16.40
C VAL A 16 8.68 24.88 -17.50
N THR A 17 9.47 24.58 -18.49
CA THR A 17 9.49 25.39 -19.72
C THR A 17 8.26 25.07 -20.54
N ALA A 18 7.47 26.06 -20.84
CA ALA A 18 6.25 25.91 -21.63
C ALA A 18 6.24 26.92 -22.80
N PRO A 19 5.73 26.53 -23.97
CA PRO A 19 5.55 27.48 -25.08
C PRO A 19 4.44 28.48 -24.73
N HIS A 20 4.75 29.74 -24.95
CA HIS A 20 3.84 30.86 -24.86
C HIS A 20 3.70 31.54 -26.22
N PHE A 21 2.56 32.13 -26.49
CA PHE A 21 2.34 32.93 -27.68
C PHE A 21 2.30 34.40 -27.29
N ASP A 22 3.14 35.19 -27.94
CA ASP A 22 3.12 36.65 -27.83
C ASP A 22 2.12 37.21 -28.86
N GLU A 23 1.06 37.84 -28.35
CA GLU A 23 0.01 38.42 -29.20
C GLU A 23 0.45 39.71 -29.90
N VAL A 24 1.48 40.38 -29.40
CA VAL A 24 2.00 41.63 -29.96
C VAL A 24 2.91 41.35 -31.14
N ASP A 25 3.88 40.44 -30.95
CA ASP A 25 4.86 40.08 -31.95
C ASP A 25 4.43 38.89 -32.83
N HIS A 26 3.25 38.30 -32.56
CA HIS A 26 2.74 37.11 -33.24
C HIS A 26 3.76 35.97 -33.31
N SER A 27 4.55 35.80 -32.25
CA SER A 27 5.60 34.82 -32.18
C SER A 27 5.40 33.83 -31.01
N PHE A 28 6.01 32.63 -31.12
CA PHE A 28 6.08 31.68 -30.02
C PHE A 28 7.45 31.81 -29.35
N PHE A 29 7.44 31.77 -28.03
CA PHE A 29 8.65 31.73 -27.22
C PHE A 29 8.49 30.73 -26.07
N GLU A 30 9.59 30.26 -25.52
CA GLU A 30 9.60 29.40 -24.36
C GLU A 30 9.83 30.23 -23.11
N ALA A 31 8.98 30.04 -22.08
CA ALA A 31 9.14 30.69 -20.80
C ALA A 31 9.05 29.68 -19.65
N GLU A 32 9.77 29.94 -18.59
CA GLU A 32 9.61 29.19 -17.35
C GLU A 32 8.28 29.56 -16.69
N THR A 33 7.50 28.54 -16.39
CA THR A 33 6.20 28.66 -15.72
C THR A 33 6.19 27.71 -14.53
N GLU A 34 5.69 28.16 -13.40
CA GLU A 34 5.45 27.28 -12.26
C GLU A 34 4.16 26.46 -12.45
N ARG A 35 4.26 25.15 -12.24
CA ARG A 35 3.12 24.26 -12.19
C ARG A 35 3.09 23.57 -10.83
N ALA A 36 1.89 23.36 -10.30
CA ALA A 36 1.67 22.69 -9.02
C ALA A 36 0.72 21.50 -9.19
N PRO A 37 1.14 20.42 -9.88
CA PRO A 37 0.30 19.23 -9.96
C PRO A 37 0.10 18.63 -8.57
N PHE A 38 -1.16 18.30 -8.27
CA PHE A 38 -1.55 17.72 -6.98
C PHE A 38 -2.53 16.56 -7.15
N THR A 39 -2.68 15.76 -6.11
CA THR A 39 -3.70 14.71 -6.01
C THR A 39 -4.38 14.75 -4.64
N TRP A 40 -5.52 14.09 -4.56
CA TRP A 40 -6.26 13.89 -3.32
C TRP A 40 -5.86 12.59 -2.65
N GLY A 41 -5.81 12.63 -1.32
CA GLY A 41 -5.68 11.47 -0.47
C GLY A 41 -6.78 11.46 0.60
N VAL A 42 -7.10 10.26 1.07
CA VAL A 42 -7.96 10.01 2.22
C VAL A 42 -7.22 9.09 3.18
N PHE A 43 -7.30 9.37 4.46
CA PHE A 43 -6.74 8.54 5.51
C PHE A 43 -7.86 8.01 6.40
N ASP A 44 -7.93 6.69 6.50
CA ASP A 44 -8.84 5.99 7.40
C ASP A 44 -8.15 5.80 8.77
N GLN A 45 -8.63 6.50 9.77
CA GLN A 45 -8.05 6.46 11.12
C GLN A 45 -8.23 5.09 11.78
N LYS A 46 -9.33 4.40 11.47
CA LYS A 46 -9.65 3.10 12.07
C LYS A 46 -8.68 2.01 11.60
N ASN A 47 -8.42 1.95 10.32
CA ASN A 47 -7.58 0.91 9.71
C ASN A 47 -6.14 1.37 9.49
N GLN A 48 -5.80 2.60 9.85
CA GLN A 48 -4.48 3.20 9.58
C GLN A 48 -4.07 3.06 8.09
N SER A 49 -5.05 3.15 7.19
CA SER A 49 -4.85 2.97 5.75
C SER A 49 -5.10 4.25 4.98
N CYS A 50 -4.34 4.43 3.89
CA CYS A 50 -4.39 5.63 3.07
C CYS A 50 -4.73 5.28 1.62
N GLY A 51 -5.78 5.91 1.08
CA GLY A 51 -6.12 5.86 -0.35
C GLY A 51 -5.65 7.13 -1.06
N ILE A 52 -4.92 6.98 -2.17
CA ILE A 52 -4.44 8.10 -2.98
C ILE A 52 -5.03 8.00 -4.38
N LEU A 53 -5.66 9.07 -4.85
CA LEU A 53 -6.18 9.13 -6.22
C LEU A 53 -5.02 9.15 -7.20
N LYS A 54 -4.97 8.15 -8.10
CA LYS A 54 -3.95 8.08 -9.14
C LYS A 54 -4.14 9.23 -10.14
N ARG A 55 -3.16 10.11 -10.23
CA ARG A 55 -3.18 11.25 -11.14
C ARG A 55 -1.84 11.40 -11.84
N SER A 56 -1.87 11.47 -13.18
CA SER A 56 -0.68 11.75 -13.99
C SER A 56 -0.07 13.10 -13.60
N GLY A 57 1.26 13.17 -13.51
CA GLY A 57 1.99 14.40 -13.19
C GLY A 57 2.35 14.60 -11.72
N VAL A 58 1.75 13.83 -10.79
CA VAL A 58 2.09 13.94 -9.35
C VAL A 58 3.12 12.90 -8.95
N SER A 59 2.82 11.62 -9.16
CA SER A 59 3.76 10.51 -8.98
C SER A 59 3.34 9.33 -9.83
N LEU A 60 4.30 8.51 -10.23
CA LEU A 60 4.08 7.35 -11.09
C LEU A 60 3.90 6.05 -10.30
N SER A 61 4.40 5.97 -9.06
CA SER A 61 4.36 4.74 -8.27
C SER A 61 3.88 4.95 -6.85
N ALA A 62 3.21 3.93 -6.28
CA ALA A 62 2.79 3.95 -4.88
C ALA A 62 3.98 4.02 -3.92
N ARG A 63 5.10 3.37 -4.27
CA ARG A 63 6.33 3.41 -3.46
C ARG A 63 6.92 4.83 -3.37
N GLU A 64 6.89 5.59 -4.44
CA GLU A 64 7.32 6.99 -4.40
C GLU A 64 6.38 7.85 -3.57
N ILE A 65 5.08 7.57 -3.64
CA ILE A 65 4.09 8.30 -2.85
C ILE A 65 4.28 7.97 -1.36
N SER A 66 4.39 6.69 -1.00
CA SER A 66 4.58 6.28 0.39
C SER A 66 5.87 6.86 0.97
N SER A 67 7.00 6.78 0.26
CA SER A 67 8.26 7.38 0.72
C SER A 67 8.17 8.89 0.93
N LYS A 68 7.47 9.61 0.05
CA LYS A 68 7.27 11.06 0.20
C LYS A 68 6.37 11.40 1.38
N LEU A 69 5.29 10.63 1.59
CA LEU A 69 4.41 10.80 2.74
C LEU A 69 5.17 10.53 4.04
N GLU A 70 5.95 9.45 4.09
CA GLU A 70 6.78 9.11 5.24
C GLU A 70 7.76 10.26 5.59
N ILE A 71 8.49 10.75 4.58
CA ILE A 71 9.42 11.88 4.77
C ILE A 71 8.66 13.11 5.26
N LEU A 72 7.52 13.45 4.64
CA LEU A 72 6.74 14.64 4.99
C LEU A 72 6.20 14.54 6.43
N LEU A 73 5.64 13.41 6.81
CA LEU A 73 5.08 13.21 8.15
C LEU A 73 6.18 13.22 9.22
N ASN A 74 7.33 12.60 8.98
CA ASN A 74 8.45 12.61 9.90
C ASN A 74 9.25 13.94 9.90
N SER A 75 9.05 14.82 8.91
CA SER A 75 9.65 16.16 8.92
C SER A 75 8.92 17.13 9.84
N THR A 76 7.75 16.77 10.34
CA THR A 76 7.07 17.49 11.38
C THR A 76 7.70 17.14 12.74
N ASN A 77 7.65 18.05 13.71
CA ASN A 77 8.17 17.76 15.07
C ASN A 77 7.28 16.79 15.86
N ILE A 78 6.04 16.55 15.39
CA ILE A 78 5.04 15.77 16.13
C ILE A 78 5.49 14.32 16.40
N PRO A 79 6.00 13.54 15.42
CA PRO A 79 6.46 12.18 15.70
C PRO A 79 7.64 12.17 16.69
N GLU A 80 8.61 13.06 16.54
CA GLU A 80 9.78 13.16 17.40
C GLU A 80 9.39 13.51 18.85
N GLU A 81 8.53 14.53 19.02
CA GLU A 81 8.02 14.93 20.35
C GLU A 81 7.20 13.83 21.03
N ALA A 82 6.48 13.01 20.24
CA ALA A 82 5.70 11.88 20.73
C ALA A 82 6.51 10.57 20.90
N GLY A 83 7.78 10.57 20.50
CA GLY A 83 8.68 9.43 20.66
C GLY A 83 8.42 8.26 19.71
N PHE A 84 7.82 8.53 18.53
CA PHE A 84 7.59 7.51 17.48
C PHE A 84 8.08 7.98 16.11
N ARG A 85 8.15 7.04 15.18
CA ARG A 85 8.41 7.30 13.77
C ARG A 85 7.23 6.81 12.94
N VAL A 86 6.82 7.59 11.95
CA VAL A 86 5.80 7.17 10.98
C VAL A 86 6.46 6.35 9.89
N VAL A 87 5.91 5.17 9.62
CA VAL A 87 6.27 4.29 8.50
C VAL A 87 5.09 4.24 7.54
N VAL A 88 5.34 4.34 6.24
CA VAL A 88 4.30 4.33 5.21
C VAL A 88 4.68 3.33 4.11
N ASP A 89 4.04 2.17 4.13
CA ASP A 89 4.26 1.12 3.15
C ASP A 89 3.10 1.00 2.16
N PRO A 90 3.38 0.71 0.87
CA PRO A 90 2.33 0.49 -0.11
C PRO A 90 1.67 -0.88 0.11
N ILE A 91 0.35 -0.92 0.20
CA ILE A 91 -0.42 -2.17 0.16
C ILE A 91 -0.25 -2.78 -1.23
N VAL A 92 0.11 -4.06 -1.29
CA VAL A 92 0.35 -4.79 -2.54
C VAL A 92 -0.83 -5.71 -2.87
N ASP A 93 -1.06 -5.94 -4.16
CA ASP A 93 -2.05 -6.92 -4.62
C ASP A 93 -1.45 -8.34 -4.54
N PRO A 94 -1.97 -9.23 -3.68
CA PRO A 94 -1.43 -10.57 -3.50
C PRO A 94 -1.90 -11.58 -4.57
N ASP A 95 -2.88 -11.25 -5.40
CA ASP A 95 -3.57 -12.22 -6.27
C ASP A 95 -2.63 -12.97 -7.22
N GLY A 96 -1.63 -12.29 -7.77
CA GLY A 96 -0.64 -12.92 -8.64
C GLY A 96 0.24 -13.95 -7.91
N PHE A 97 0.59 -13.67 -6.66
CA PHE A 97 1.35 -14.59 -5.81
C PHE A 97 0.48 -15.77 -5.37
N ILE A 98 -0.74 -15.51 -4.91
CA ILE A 98 -1.72 -16.53 -4.50
C ILE A 98 -2.02 -17.49 -5.64
N LYS A 99 -2.26 -17.00 -6.86
CA LYS A 99 -2.45 -17.87 -8.05
C LYS A 99 -1.27 -18.80 -8.28
N GLN A 100 -0.04 -18.36 -8.05
CA GLN A 100 1.14 -19.22 -8.16
C GLN A 100 1.20 -20.28 -7.05
N LEU A 101 0.79 -19.95 -5.81
CA LEU A 101 0.68 -20.90 -4.71
C LEU A 101 -0.37 -21.96 -5.02
N GLN A 102 -1.56 -21.57 -5.45
CA GLN A 102 -2.66 -22.47 -5.78
C GLN A 102 -2.33 -23.44 -6.93
N ASN A 103 -1.65 -22.94 -7.99
CA ASN A 103 -1.27 -23.73 -9.15
C ASN A 103 -0.02 -24.61 -8.93
N ALA A 104 0.68 -24.45 -7.82
CA ALA A 104 1.83 -25.28 -7.50
C ALA A 104 1.42 -26.73 -7.24
N HIS A 105 2.26 -27.70 -7.62
CA HIS A 105 2.10 -29.08 -7.21
C HIS A 105 2.30 -29.21 -5.69
N SER A 106 3.38 -28.63 -5.17
CA SER A 106 3.63 -28.53 -3.72
C SER A 106 4.38 -27.25 -3.38
N ILE A 107 4.19 -26.76 -2.14
CA ILE A 107 4.89 -25.62 -1.55
C ILE A 107 5.80 -26.19 -0.48
N VAL A 108 7.11 -26.11 -0.70
CA VAL A 108 8.10 -26.74 0.20
C VAL A 108 8.71 -25.77 1.19
N LYS A 109 8.49 -24.46 0.99
CA LYS A 109 8.99 -23.41 1.88
C LYS A 109 8.14 -22.17 1.74
N PHE A 110 7.84 -21.53 2.86
CA PHE A 110 7.23 -20.23 2.92
C PHE A 110 7.98 -19.35 3.93
N SER A 111 8.18 -18.10 3.60
CA SER A 111 8.81 -17.15 4.51
C SER A 111 8.17 -15.78 4.35
N PHE A 112 8.00 -15.08 5.45
CA PHE A 112 7.59 -13.69 5.45
C PHE A 112 8.40 -12.90 6.47
N THR A 113 8.41 -11.60 6.27
CA THR A 113 9.06 -10.67 7.17
C THR A 113 7.98 -9.79 7.75
N ALA A 114 8.00 -9.56 9.05
CA ALA A 114 7.13 -8.63 9.73
C ALA A 114 7.97 -7.51 10.34
N GLU A 115 7.64 -6.27 10.00
CA GLU A 115 8.15 -5.07 10.66
C GLU A 115 7.07 -4.57 11.62
N PHE A 116 7.39 -4.59 12.91
CA PHE A 116 6.40 -4.43 13.97
C PHE A 116 6.23 -2.96 14.34
N GLU A 117 5.19 -2.32 13.86
CA GLU A 117 4.73 -1.03 14.39
C GLU A 117 3.23 -0.78 14.15
N ASN A 118 2.45 -1.78 13.74
CA ASN A 118 1.02 -1.58 13.54
C ASN A 118 0.22 -2.02 14.79
N PRO A 119 -0.37 -1.09 15.58
CA PRO A 119 -1.09 -1.41 16.80
C PRO A 119 -2.38 -2.22 16.59
N PHE A 120 -2.79 -2.44 15.33
CA PHE A 120 -4.01 -3.16 14.97
C PHE A 120 -3.77 -4.58 14.45
N ASP A 121 -2.63 -5.18 14.82
CA ASP A 121 -2.31 -6.54 14.45
C ASP A 121 -3.34 -7.56 14.95
N VAL A 122 -3.84 -8.38 14.03
CA VAL A 122 -4.99 -9.28 14.23
C VAL A 122 -4.58 -10.69 14.58
N GLU A 123 -3.29 -11.05 14.47
CA GLU A 123 -2.92 -12.45 14.54
C GLU A 123 -2.12 -12.85 15.76
N GLY A 124 -2.87 -13.35 16.75
CA GLY A 124 -2.30 -13.85 17.98
C GLY A 124 -1.40 -15.10 17.88
N LEU A 125 -1.32 -15.73 16.69
CA LEU A 125 -0.59 -17.00 16.53
C LEU A 125 0.87 -16.81 16.13
N ILE A 126 1.19 -15.83 15.29
CA ILE A 126 2.56 -15.70 14.76
C ILE A 126 3.10 -14.29 14.96
N GLN A 127 2.35 -13.24 14.60
CA GLN A 127 2.85 -11.88 14.65
C GLN A 127 3.07 -11.42 16.09
N ARG A 128 2.08 -11.52 16.98
CA ARG A 128 2.26 -11.13 18.40
C ARG A 128 3.39 -11.86 19.15
N PRO A 129 3.55 -13.19 19.03
CA PRO A 129 4.70 -13.86 19.63
C PRO A 129 6.04 -13.41 19.07
N ALA A 130 6.11 -13.18 17.74
CA ALA A 130 7.31 -12.70 17.08
C ALA A 130 7.64 -11.26 17.47
N GLU A 131 6.62 -10.39 17.58
CA GLU A 131 6.72 -9.01 18.07
C GLU A 131 7.28 -8.97 19.51
N LYS A 132 6.65 -9.69 20.42
CA LYS A 132 7.14 -9.78 21.82
C LYS A 132 8.57 -10.28 21.92
N PHE A 133 8.93 -11.25 21.07
CA PHE A 133 10.32 -11.73 21.02
C PHE A 133 11.24 -10.64 20.49
N ASN A 134 10.84 -9.94 19.43
CA ASN A 134 11.61 -8.86 18.83
C ASN A 134 11.85 -7.72 19.82
N GLU A 135 10.82 -7.27 20.53
CA GLU A 135 10.91 -6.27 21.60
C GLU A 135 11.85 -6.73 22.72
N ALA A 136 11.70 -7.98 23.18
CA ALA A 136 12.50 -8.53 24.26
C ALA A 136 14.01 -8.58 23.94
N VAL A 137 14.37 -8.73 22.66
CA VAL A 137 15.78 -8.79 22.23
C VAL A 137 16.28 -7.47 21.63
N GLY A 138 15.43 -6.43 21.59
CA GLY A 138 15.78 -5.13 21.01
C GLY A 138 15.95 -5.17 19.49
N GLY A 139 15.26 -6.10 18.82
CA GLY A 139 15.27 -6.22 17.37
C GLY A 139 14.28 -5.25 16.70
N THR A 140 14.49 -4.97 15.43
CA THR A 140 13.61 -4.12 14.63
C THR A 140 12.82 -4.89 13.57
N ARG A 141 13.21 -6.15 13.30
CA ARG A 141 12.63 -6.96 12.22
C ARG A 141 12.71 -8.45 12.57
N THR A 142 11.64 -9.19 12.32
CA THR A 142 11.60 -10.64 12.46
C THR A 142 11.26 -11.30 11.13
N LYS A 143 11.99 -12.35 10.78
CA LYS A 143 11.67 -13.22 9.66
C LYS A 143 11.17 -14.55 10.17
N VAL A 144 9.99 -14.96 9.72
CA VAL A 144 9.43 -16.28 9.95
C VAL A 144 9.64 -17.12 8.69
N GLU A 145 10.08 -18.36 8.84
CA GLU A 145 10.32 -19.29 7.75
C GLU A 145 9.83 -20.68 8.16
N VAL A 146 9.05 -21.32 7.29
CA VAL A 146 8.53 -22.68 7.49
C VAL A 146 8.90 -23.54 6.28
N GLU A 147 9.38 -24.74 6.54
CA GLU A 147 9.72 -25.73 5.53
C GLU A 147 8.95 -27.03 5.77
N GLY A 148 8.58 -27.73 4.68
CA GLY A 148 7.88 -29.01 4.72
C GLY A 148 7.82 -29.65 3.34
N ASP A 149 7.35 -30.89 3.27
CA ASP A 149 7.22 -31.60 1.99
C ASP A 149 6.11 -30.99 1.12
N SER A 150 5.02 -30.57 1.74
CA SER A 150 3.92 -29.82 1.11
C SER A 150 3.17 -29.03 2.17
N LEU A 151 3.33 -27.73 2.16
CA LEU A 151 2.63 -26.80 3.05
C LEU A 151 1.18 -26.59 2.58
N ASP A 152 0.31 -26.29 3.53
CA ASP A 152 -1.13 -26.04 3.28
C ASP A 152 -1.34 -24.75 2.48
N LYS A 153 -2.02 -24.88 1.33
CA LYS A 153 -2.20 -23.78 0.39
C LYS A 153 -3.21 -22.74 0.89
N GLU A 154 -4.27 -23.18 1.57
CA GLU A 154 -5.34 -22.31 2.05
C GLU A 154 -4.80 -21.40 3.17
N ILE A 155 -4.10 -21.98 4.14
CA ILE A 155 -3.45 -21.22 5.21
C ILE A 155 -2.41 -20.23 4.64
N LEU A 156 -1.64 -20.64 3.62
CA LEU A 156 -0.65 -19.76 3.01
C LEU A 156 -1.27 -18.66 2.14
N GLU A 157 -2.46 -18.91 1.56
CA GLU A 157 -3.23 -17.86 0.86
C GLU A 157 -3.65 -16.77 1.85
N ASP A 158 -4.28 -17.17 2.95
CA ASP A 158 -4.74 -16.24 3.99
C ASP A 158 -3.58 -15.43 4.57
N LEU A 159 -2.48 -16.11 4.91
CA LEU A 159 -1.28 -15.47 5.41
C LEU A 159 -0.67 -14.49 4.37
N SER A 160 -0.72 -14.84 3.09
CA SER A 160 -0.25 -13.95 2.02
C SER A 160 -1.09 -12.69 1.88
N ARG A 161 -2.41 -12.79 2.09
CA ARG A 161 -3.31 -11.62 2.12
C ARG A 161 -3.01 -10.71 3.31
N ALA A 162 -2.81 -11.28 4.49
CA ALA A 162 -2.46 -10.54 5.69
C ALA A 162 -1.14 -9.80 5.52
N VAL A 163 -0.10 -10.49 5.06
CA VAL A 163 1.23 -9.90 4.79
C VAL A 163 1.16 -8.80 3.72
N ALA A 164 0.32 -8.98 2.69
CA ALA A 164 0.10 -7.95 1.66
C ALA A 164 -0.57 -6.69 2.23
N ALA A 165 -1.47 -6.85 3.20
CA ALA A 165 -2.19 -5.74 3.83
C ALA A 165 -1.29 -4.88 4.73
N THR A 166 -0.23 -5.45 5.31
CA THR A 166 0.76 -4.73 6.12
C THR A 166 1.91 -4.15 5.30
N GLY A 167 2.00 -4.48 4.01
CA GLY A 167 3.11 -4.04 3.14
C GLY A 167 4.40 -4.86 3.30
N ASP A 168 4.34 -5.93 4.07
CA ASP A 168 5.48 -6.80 4.36
C ASP A 168 5.89 -7.69 3.17
N ASP A 169 7.09 -8.23 3.22
CA ASP A 169 7.63 -9.13 2.20
C ASP A 169 7.27 -10.59 2.49
N ALA A 170 6.80 -11.34 1.46
CA ALA A 170 6.70 -12.79 1.54
C ALA A 170 7.37 -13.47 0.34
N ALA A 171 7.81 -14.70 0.55
CA ALA A 171 8.36 -15.56 -0.50
C ALA A 171 8.00 -17.02 -0.26
N ALA A 172 7.82 -17.76 -1.35
CA ALA A 172 7.60 -19.19 -1.30
C ALA A 172 8.52 -19.93 -2.26
N SER A 173 8.87 -21.18 -1.94
CA SER A 173 9.50 -22.12 -2.87
C SER A 173 8.47 -23.16 -3.28
N VAL A 174 8.14 -23.18 -4.57
CA VAL A 174 7.09 -24.04 -5.15
C VAL A 174 7.64 -25.00 -6.16
N ARG A 175 7.05 -26.19 -6.25
CA ARG A 175 7.30 -27.17 -7.32
C ARG A 175 6.10 -27.21 -8.25
N THR A 176 6.33 -27.24 -9.54
CA THR A 176 5.27 -27.35 -10.56
C THR A 176 4.84 -28.80 -10.81
N THR A 177 5.73 -29.75 -10.54
CA THR A 177 5.48 -31.20 -10.57
C THR A 177 6.27 -31.87 -9.45
N GLU A 178 5.95 -33.10 -9.13
CA GLU A 178 6.62 -33.88 -8.06
C GLU A 178 8.16 -33.91 -8.18
N ARG A 179 8.66 -34.04 -9.42
CA ARG A 179 10.10 -34.16 -9.71
C ARG A 179 10.76 -32.83 -10.14
N ALA A 180 9.98 -31.76 -10.26
CA ALA A 180 10.54 -30.49 -10.68
C ALA A 180 11.39 -29.88 -9.57
N PRO A 181 12.48 -29.19 -9.92
CA PRO A 181 13.20 -28.35 -8.93
C PRO A 181 12.29 -27.29 -8.36
N SER A 182 12.49 -26.94 -7.12
CA SER A 182 11.72 -25.85 -6.50
C SER A 182 12.13 -24.51 -7.10
N LYS A 183 11.13 -23.67 -7.42
CA LYS A 183 11.29 -22.29 -7.88
C LYS A 183 10.86 -21.35 -6.79
N ARG A 184 11.69 -20.35 -6.49
CA ARG A 184 11.32 -19.29 -5.54
C ARG A 184 10.46 -18.24 -6.22
N ILE A 185 9.34 -17.92 -5.60
CA ILE A 185 8.42 -16.86 -5.97
C ILE A 185 8.31 -15.85 -4.83
N TYR A 186 7.93 -14.62 -5.14
CA TYR A 186 7.91 -13.52 -4.16
C TYR A 186 6.57 -12.81 -4.23
N LEU A 187 6.08 -12.36 -3.08
CA LEU A 187 5.01 -11.39 -2.97
C LEU A 187 5.58 -10.03 -3.38
N LYS A 188 5.69 -9.85 -4.70
CA LYS A 188 6.06 -8.58 -5.33
C LYS A 188 4.88 -8.21 -6.21
N GLY A 189 4.03 -7.34 -5.70
CA GLY A 189 2.83 -6.98 -6.42
C GLY A 189 2.92 -5.59 -7.04
N THR A 190 2.05 -5.38 -8.02
CA THR A 190 1.53 -4.04 -8.31
C THR A 190 0.84 -3.54 -7.04
N PRO A 191 0.95 -2.25 -6.72
CA PRO A 191 0.18 -1.68 -5.63
C PRO A 191 -1.30 -1.98 -5.81
N LEU A 192 -2.00 -2.24 -4.72
CA LEU A 192 -3.44 -2.45 -4.74
C LEU A 192 -4.13 -1.23 -5.36
N GLN A 193 -4.96 -1.46 -6.38
CA GLN A 193 -5.70 -0.41 -7.09
C GLN A 193 -7.19 -0.76 -7.08
N GLU A 194 -7.99 0.21 -6.65
CA GLU A 194 -9.44 0.09 -6.65
C GLU A 194 -10.05 1.14 -7.57
N PRO A 195 -10.97 0.73 -8.47
CA PRO A 195 -11.73 1.69 -9.25
C PRO A 195 -12.72 2.40 -8.33
N VAL A 196 -12.61 3.72 -8.24
CA VAL A 196 -13.61 4.55 -7.57
C VAL A 196 -14.52 5.13 -8.64
N PRO A 197 -15.82 4.83 -8.64
CA PRO A 197 -16.78 5.44 -9.57
C PRO A 197 -16.92 6.92 -9.19
N LEU A 198 -16.16 7.77 -9.86
CA LEU A 198 -16.36 9.20 -9.79
C LEU A 198 -17.59 9.50 -10.65
N GLN A 199 -18.74 9.71 -10.04
CA GLN A 199 -19.91 10.21 -10.73
C GLN A 199 -19.60 11.64 -11.19
N GLU A 200 -19.94 11.95 -12.44
CA GLU A 200 -19.97 13.35 -12.88
C GLU A 200 -20.85 14.15 -11.90
N PRO A 201 -20.49 15.41 -11.60
CA PRO A 201 -21.26 16.20 -10.65
C PRO A 201 -22.69 16.36 -11.17
N MET A 202 -23.59 15.51 -10.70
CA MET A 202 -25.02 15.73 -10.82
C MET A 202 -25.38 16.84 -9.83
N GLU A 203 -26.02 17.89 -10.30
CA GLU A 203 -26.53 19.02 -9.51
C GLU A 203 -27.71 18.61 -8.58
N THR A 204 -27.60 17.49 -7.90
CA THR A 204 -28.61 17.00 -6.97
C THR A 204 -28.05 17.03 -5.55
N GLU A 205 -28.87 17.45 -4.58
CA GLU A 205 -28.56 17.49 -3.15
C GLU A 205 -28.07 16.14 -2.57
N ASP A 206 -28.28 15.05 -3.29
CA ASP A 206 -27.87 13.69 -2.93
C ASP A 206 -26.51 13.26 -3.53
N ALA A 207 -25.74 14.17 -4.14
CA ALA A 207 -24.44 13.85 -4.71
C ALA A 207 -23.46 13.38 -3.63
N ILE A 208 -23.14 12.09 -3.64
CA ILE A 208 -22.17 11.51 -2.69
C ILE A 208 -20.81 12.18 -2.88
N ASN A 209 -20.25 12.72 -1.82
CA ASN A 209 -18.95 13.38 -1.85
C ASN A 209 -17.88 12.40 -2.39
N PRO A 210 -17.15 12.74 -3.46
CA PRO A 210 -16.12 11.87 -4.05
C PRO A 210 -15.07 11.37 -3.03
N LEU A 211 -14.76 12.18 -2.02
CA LEU A 211 -13.83 11.80 -0.93
C LEU A 211 -14.42 10.74 -0.01
N GLN A 212 -15.74 10.71 0.19
CA GLN A 212 -16.41 9.64 0.93
C GLN A 212 -16.37 8.32 0.15
N LEU A 213 -16.55 8.38 -1.18
CA LEU A 213 -16.41 7.20 -2.04
C LEU A 213 -14.97 6.66 -2.01
N MET A 214 -13.98 7.53 -2.05
CA MET A 214 -12.58 7.13 -1.90
C MET A 214 -12.31 6.48 -0.56
N LEU A 215 -12.79 7.06 0.55
CA LEU A 215 -12.63 6.51 1.89
C LEU A 215 -13.29 5.14 2.02
N LYS A 216 -14.51 5.00 1.51
CA LYS A 216 -15.21 3.71 1.46
C LYS A 216 -14.42 2.68 0.66
N ALA A 217 -13.98 3.01 -0.54
CA ALA A 217 -13.18 2.11 -1.38
C ALA A 217 -11.88 1.68 -0.69
N THR A 218 -11.20 2.60 0.01
CA THR A 218 -9.99 2.31 0.80
C THR A 218 -10.30 1.30 1.92
N ARG A 219 -11.37 1.52 2.68
CA ARG A 219 -11.83 0.60 3.75
C ARG A 219 -12.18 -0.78 3.20
N ASP A 220 -12.96 -0.82 2.14
CA ASP A 220 -13.44 -2.07 1.54
C ASP A 220 -12.26 -2.88 0.98
N ALA A 221 -11.30 -2.22 0.34
CA ALA A 221 -10.09 -2.85 -0.19
C ALA A 221 -9.24 -3.46 0.94
N TYR A 222 -8.95 -2.67 1.97
CA TYR A 222 -8.20 -3.12 3.13
C TYR A 222 -8.90 -4.27 3.86
N ASN A 223 -10.20 -4.16 4.11
CA ASN A 223 -10.98 -5.19 4.78
C ASN A 223 -11.05 -6.50 3.98
N ARG A 224 -11.09 -6.45 2.65
CA ARG A 224 -11.02 -7.68 1.82
C ARG A 224 -9.70 -8.44 2.00
N LEU A 225 -8.60 -7.72 2.12
CA LEU A 225 -7.29 -8.37 2.38
C LEU A 225 -7.24 -8.96 3.79
N ARG A 226 -7.82 -8.26 4.77
CA ARG A 226 -7.74 -8.62 6.18
C ARG A 226 -8.75 -9.69 6.60
N ASN A 227 -9.97 -9.67 6.06
CA ASN A 227 -11.06 -10.59 6.45
C ASN A 227 -10.98 -11.95 5.73
N ALA A 228 -9.93 -12.21 4.99
CA ALA A 228 -9.64 -13.52 4.45
C ALA A 228 -9.13 -14.51 5.52
N LEU A 229 -8.96 -14.06 6.75
CA LEU A 229 -8.55 -14.89 7.88
C LEU A 229 -9.76 -15.29 8.73
N PRO A 230 -9.89 -16.58 9.10
CA PRO A 230 -10.99 -17.09 9.94
C PRO A 230 -10.97 -16.54 11.35
#